data_c576cb2aad845e2f03215574690709b3
#
_entry.id   c576cb2aad845e2f03215574690709b3
#
_cell.length_a   1.000
_cell.length_b   1.000
_cell.length_c   1.000
_cell.angle_alpha   90.00
_cell.angle_beta   90.00
_cell.angle_gamma   90.00
#
_symmetry.space_group_name_H-M   'P 1'
#
loop_
_entity.id
_entity.type
_entity.pdbx_description
1 polymer ?
#
loop_
_entity_poly.entity_id
_entity_poly.type
_entity_poly.pdbx_seq_one_letter_code
_entity_poly.pdbx_strand_id
1 'polypeptide(L)'
;RPAVNELRDAFEAATGAGPSSTYAYPGYLLIDLWAKAVERAGTVEASAVTAELEKMDGEPTVFGPRSFSDQIHHQNSAEMQIVEITDGKPGVIGSFTISEPVPLDVLLK
;
A
#
# COMPACT_ATOMS: atom_id res chain seq x y z
N ARG A 1 -3.74 -1.91 12.47
CA ARG A 1 -4.77 -1.30 11.58
C ARG A 1 -5.90 -2.30 11.38
N PRO A 2 -7.18 -1.92 11.58
CA PRO A 2 -8.32 -2.84 11.43
C PRO A 2 -8.34 -3.53 10.07
N ALA A 3 -8.20 -2.80 8.97
CA ALA A 3 -8.22 -3.34 7.63
C ALA A 3 -7.15 -4.42 7.35
N VAL A 4 -5.97 -4.32 7.98
CA VAL A 4 -4.93 -5.36 7.89
C VAL A 4 -5.38 -6.64 8.61
N ASN A 5 -6.03 -6.49 9.77
CA ASN A 5 -6.55 -7.64 10.51
C ASN A 5 -7.68 -8.33 9.74
N GLU A 6 -8.60 -7.55 9.18
CA GLU A 6 -9.69 -8.07 8.34
C GLU A 6 -9.15 -8.84 7.12
N LEU A 7 -8.14 -8.29 6.44
CA LEU A 7 -7.48 -8.98 5.33
C LEU A 7 -6.81 -10.29 5.78
N ARG A 8 -6.11 -10.27 6.93
CA ARG A 8 -5.51 -11.49 7.49
C ARG A 8 -6.57 -12.55 7.78
N ASP A 9 -7.65 -12.16 8.44
CA ASP A 9 -8.72 -13.07 8.85
C ASP A 9 -9.44 -13.64 7.62
N ALA A 10 -9.66 -12.83 6.58
CA ALA A 10 -10.21 -13.28 5.30
C ALA A 10 -9.26 -14.24 4.57
N PHE A 11 -7.96 -13.97 4.58
CA PHE A 11 -6.94 -14.86 4.01
C PHE A 11 -6.93 -16.21 4.73
N GLU A 12 -6.94 -16.20 6.06
CA GLU A 12 -6.96 -17.41 6.88
C GLU A 12 -8.26 -18.23 6.64
N ALA A 13 -9.40 -17.57 6.54
CA ALA A 13 -10.67 -18.21 6.21
C ALA A 13 -10.65 -18.88 4.84
N ALA A 14 -9.99 -18.28 3.85
CA ALA A 14 -9.92 -18.79 2.49
C ALA A 14 -8.89 -19.92 2.31
N THR A 15 -7.80 -19.92 3.08
CA THR A 15 -6.65 -20.82 2.86
C THR A 15 -6.46 -21.85 3.99
N GLY A 16 -7.14 -21.68 5.10
CA GLY A 16 -7.01 -22.54 6.30
C GLY A 16 -5.79 -22.21 7.17
N ALA A 17 -4.99 -21.21 6.81
CA ALA A 17 -3.85 -20.76 7.59
C ALA A 17 -3.55 -19.28 7.34
N GLY A 18 -2.94 -18.63 8.31
CA GLY A 18 -2.46 -17.24 8.13
C GLY A 18 -1.38 -17.14 7.05
N PRO A 19 -1.11 -15.92 6.53
CA PRO A 19 -0.07 -15.71 5.53
C PRO A 19 1.28 -16.18 6.05
N SER A 20 1.98 -17.00 5.28
CA SER A 20 3.31 -17.51 5.63
C SER A 20 4.40 -16.42 5.56
N SER A 21 4.10 -15.30 4.94
CA SER A 21 5.01 -14.17 4.77
C SER A 21 4.25 -12.86 4.76
N THR A 22 4.89 -11.81 5.27
CA THR A 22 4.38 -10.43 5.19
C THR A 22 4.27 -9.91 3.76
N TYR A 23 4.94 -10.54 2.80
CA TYR A 23 4.85 -10.20 1.36
C TYR A 23 3.49 -10.52 0.72
N ALA A 24 2.65 -11.33 1.36
CA ALA A 24 1.27 -11.56 0.91
C ALA A 24 0.45 -10.25 0.88
N TYR A 25 0.69 -9.35 1.83
CA TYR A 25 -0.05 -8.08 1.91
C TYR A 25 0.27 -7.10 0.80
N PRO A 26 1.55 -6.82 0.44
CA PRO A 26 1.88 -6.03 -0.75
C PRO A 26 1.33 -6.64 -2.05
N GLY A 27 1.29 -7.97 -2.16
CA GLY A 27 0.67 -8.65 -3.30
C GLY A 27 -0.82 -8.33 -3.43
N TYR A 28 -1.56 -8.38 -2.32
CA TYR A 28 -2.97 -7.96 -2.29
C TYR A 28 -3.12 -6.49 -2.68
N LEU A 29 -2.30 -5.60 -2.09
CA LEU A 29 -2.34 -4.16 -2.37
C LEU A 29 -2.17 -3.86 -3.86
N LEU A 30 -1.24 -4.55 -4.53
CA LEU A 30 -1.00 -4.37 -5.96
C LEU A 30 -2.26 -4.67 -6.78
N ILE A 31 -2.92 -5.78 -6.48
CA ILE A 31 -4.13 -6.19 -7.19
C ILE A 31 -5.31 -5.26 -6.87
N ASP A 32 -5.47 -4.83 -5.61
CA ASP A 32 -6.52 -3.90 -5.19
C ASP A 32 -6.42 -2.55 -5.93
N LEU A 33 -5.21 -1.97 -6.00
CA LEU A 33 -4.98 -0.71 -6.70
C LEU A 33 -5.19 -0.85 -8.22
N TRP A 34 -4.70 -1.94 -8.81
CA TRP A 34 -4.91 -2.24 -10.22
C TRP A 34 -6.39 -2.40 -10.55
N ALA A 35 -7.14 -3.16 -9.76
CA ALA A 35 -8.58 -3.36 -9.97
C ALA A 35 -9.35 -2.04 -9.90
N LYS A 36 -9.07 -1.20 -8.92
CA LYS A 36 -9.66 0.15 -8.83
C LYS A 36 -9.36 1.01 -10.07
N ALA A 37 -8.13 0.94 -10.57
CA ALA A 37 -7.75 1.67 -11.78
C ALA A 37 -8.47 1.13 -13.03
N VAL A 38 -8.60 -0.19 -13.17
CA VAL A 38 -9.36 -0.83 -14.25
C VAL A 38 -10.84 -0.45 -14.20
N GLU A 39 -11.46 -0.46 -13.03
CA GLU A 39 -12.85 -0.03 -12.83
C GLU A 39 -13.06 1.42 -13.26
N ARG A 40 -12.14 2.32 -12.90
CA ARG A 40 -12.20 3.74 -13.28
C ARG A 40 -11.95 3.95 -14.78
N ALA A 41 -11.00 3.22 -15.34
CA ALA A 41 -10.69 3.28 -16.77
C ALA A 41 -11.78 2.65 -17.65
N GLY A 42 -12.58 1.72 -17.11
CA GLY A 42 -13.56 0.94 -17.87
C GLY A 42 -12.93 -0.02 -18.89
N THR A 43 -11.63 -0.27 -18.78
CA THR A 43 -10.86 -1.11 -19.72
C THR A 43 -9.62 -1.66 -19.01
N VAL A 44 -9.04 -2.73 -19.56
CA VAL A 44 -7.74 -3.29 -19.13
C VAL A 44 -6.56 -2.78 -19.98
N GLU A 45 -6.81 -1.84 -20.89
CA GLU A 45 -5.75 -1.22 -21.69
C GLU A 45 -4.70 -0.55 -20.80
N ALA A 46 -3.42 -0.92 -20.99
CA ALA A 46 -2.34 -0.53 -20.07
C ALA A 46 -2.19 0.99 -19.92
N SER A 47 -2.29 1.73 -21.03
CA SER A 47 -2.16 3.20 -21.01
C SER A 47 -3.30 3.87 -20.23
N ALA A 48 -4.53 3.38 -20.39
CA ALA A 48 -5.69 3.90 -19.68
C ALA A 48 -5.63 3.57 -18.18
N VAL A 49 -5.24 2.35 -17.82
CA VAL A 49 -5.06 1.92 -16.43
C VAL A 49 -3.94 2.70 -15.75
N THR A 50 -2.80 2.90 -16.42
CA THR A 50 -1.69 3.71 -15.92
C THR A 50 -2.14 5.15 -15.63
N ALA A 51 -2.89 5.77 -16.56
CA ALA A 51 -3.40 7.11 -16.36
C ALA A 51 -4.35 7.23 -15.14
N GLU A 52 -5.12 6.20 -14.82
CA GLU A 52 -5.94 6.17 -13.60
C GLU A 52 -5.11 5.94 -12.33
N LEU A 53 -4.04 5.12 -12.39
CA LEU A 53 -3.11 4.98 -11.28
C LEU A 53 -2.39 6.29 -10.96
N GLU A 54 -1.95 7.03 -11.97
CA GLU A 54 -1.26 8.32 -11.84
C GLU A 54 -2.15 9.44 -11.25
N LYS A 55 -3.47 9.28 -11.30
CA LYS A 55 -4.44 10.20 -10.68
C LYS A 55 -4.70 9.88 -9.20
N MET A 56 -4.21 8.75 -8.69
CA MET A 56 -4.44 8.37 -7.30
C MET A 56 -3.65 9.28 -6.37
N ASP A 57 -4.37 10.11 -5.60
CA ASP A 57 -3.81 10.98 -4.59
C ASP A 57 -4.53 10.73 -3.25
N GLY A 58 -3.79 10.16 -2.31
CA GLY A 58 -4.35 9.73 -1.04
C GLY A 58 -5.33 8.54 -1.14
N GLU A 59 -5.21 7.72 -2.19
CA GLU A 59 -6.08 6.55 -2.41
C GLU A 59 -6.09 5.64 -1.17
N PRO A 60 -7.27 5.38 -0.57
CA PRO A 60 -7.37 4.52 0.59
C PRO A 60 -6.96 3.08 0.29
N THR A 61 -6.09 2.53 1.12
CA THR A 61 -5.67 1.12 1.05
C THR A 61 -5.57 0.49 2.43
N VAL A 62 -5.41 -0.83 2.49
CA VAL A 62 -5.20 -1.56 3.74
C VAL A 62 -3.97 -1.09 4.52
N PHE A 63 -2.99 -0.48 3.84
CA PHE A 63 -1.77 0.07 4.46
C PHE A 63 -1.79 1.58 4.66
N GLY A 64 -2.94 2.22 4.47
CA GLY A 64 -3.09 3.67 4.49
C GLY A 64 -3.08 4.25 3.08
N PRO A 65 -3.12 5.59 3.00
CA PRO A 65 -3.23 6.28 1.71
C PRO A 65 -2.02 6.04 0.82
N ARG A 66 -2.27 5.96 -0.49
CA ARG A 66 -1.23 5.86 -1.54
C ARG A 66 -1.45 6.93 -2.58
N SER A 67 -0.35 7.51 -3.05
CA SER A 67 -0.36 8.52 -4.11
C SER A 67 0.66 8.14 -5.17
N PHE A 68 0.29 8.37 -6.42
CA PHE A 68 1.15 8.20 -7.59
C PHE A 68 1.04 9.42 -8.48
N SER A 69 1.99 9.62 -9.37
CA SER A 69 1.92 10.66 -10.39
C SER A 69 2.62 10.20 -11.66
N ASP A 70 2.46 10.96 -12.74
CA ASP A 70 3.19 10.76 -14.00
C ASP A 70 4.71 10.97 -13.87
N GLN A 71 5.17 11.59 -12.78
CA GLN A 71 6.58 11.84 -12.51
C GLN A 71 7.20 10.76 -11.62
N ILE A 72 6.41 10.13 -10.74
CA ILE A 72 6.88 9.13 -9.80
C ILE A 72 5.81 8.06 -9.56
N HIS A 73 6.16 6.81 -9.87
CA HIS A 73 5.28 5.65 -9.75
C HIS A 73 5.49 4.86 -8.44
N HIS A 74 6.02 5.50 -7.40
CA HIS A 74 6.17 4.90 -6.07
C HIS A 74 5.93 5.94 -4.96
N GLN A 75 5.80 5.46 -3.73
CA GLN A 75 5.58 6.35 -2.59
C GLN A 75 6.86 7.10 -2.22
N ASN A 76 6.75 8.41 -2.08
CA ASN A 76 7.80 9.29 -1.56
C ASN A 76 7.43 9.89 -0.20
N SER A 77 6.23 9.62 0.28
CA SER A 77 5.74 9.98 1.61
C SER A 77 4.75 8.94 2.09
N ALA A 78 5.01 8.33 3.22
CA ALA A 78 4.11 7.35 3.84
C ALA A 78 4.28 7.40 5.36
N GLU A 79 3.18 7.13 6.09
CA GLU A 79 3.25 6.92 7.52
C GLU A 79 4.05 5.64 7.82
N MET A 80 5.09 5.80 8.62
CA MET A 80 5.94 4.71 9.12
C MET A 80 5.54 4.38 10.55
N GLN A 81 5.42 3.09 10.87
CA GLN A 81 5.14 2.64 12.23
C GLN A 81 6.44 2.37 12.98
N ILE A 82 6.47 2.81 14.25
CA ILE A 82 7.55 2.47 15.19
C ILE A 82 7.10 1.22 15.93
N VAL A 83 7.89 0.17 15.82
CA VAL A 83 7.58 -1.12 16.44
C VAL A 83 8.61 -1.42 17.53
N GLU A 84 8.14 -1.79 18.70
CA GLU A 84 8.93 -2.32 19.80
C GLU A 84 8.72 -3.82 19.92
N ILE A 85 9.78 -4.55 20.23
CA ILE A 85 9.68 -6.00 20.52
C ILE A 85 9.83 -6.18 22.04
N THR A 86 8.75 -6.58 22.69
CA THR A 86 8.73 -6.89 24.12
C THR A 86 8.36 -8.37 24.33
N ASP A 87 9.21 -9.11 25.01
CA ASP A 87 9.05 -10.56 25.25
C ASP A 87 8.84 -11.35 23.94
N GLY A 88 9.58 -10.99 22.90
CA GLY A 88 9.51 -11.64 21.58
C GLY A 88 8.25 -11.31 20.75
N LYS A 89 7.42 -10.37 21.22
CA LYS A 89 6.19 -9.96 20.52
C LYS A 89 6.34 -8.52 20.00
N PRO A 90 6.08 -8.29 18.70
CA PRO A 90 6.07 -6.94 18.15
C PRO A 90 4.81 -6.18 18.58
N GLY A 91 4.99 -4.92 18.98
CA GLY A 91 3.93 -3.98 19.32
C GLY A 91 4.17 -2.64 18.65
N VAL A 92 3.15 -2.02 18.08
CA VAL A 92 3.25 -0.66 17.54
C VAL A 92 3.17 0.32 18.70
N ILE A 93 4.23 1.12 18.90
CA ILE A 93 4.33 2.13 19.97
C ILE A 93 4.18 3.56 19.48
N GLY A 94 4.17 3.78 18.18
CA GLY A 94 4.01 5.10 17.58
C GLY A 94 4.06 5.06 16.06
N SER A 95 3.90 6.22 15.46
CA SER A 95 4.10 6.40 14.03
C SER A 95 4.72 7.76 13.74
N PHE A 96 5.33 7.90 12.58
CA PHE A 96 5.78 9.17 12.06
C PHE A 96 5.60 9.22 10.54
N THR A 97 5.44 10.43 10.01
CA THR A 97 5.47 10.70 8.59
C THR A 97 6.55 11.74 8.34
N ILE A 98 7.33 11.58 7.28
CA ILE A 98 8.30 12.60 6.89
C ILE A 98 7.54 13.90 6.56
N SER A 99 8.00 15.01 7.13
CA SER A 99 7.34 16.32 7.01
C SER A 99 7.33 16.86 5.58
N GLU A 100 8.36 16.51 4.81
CA GLU A 100 8.50 16.91 3.42
C GLU A 100 8.82 15.67 2.57
N PRO A 101 8.13 15.48 1.41
CA PRO A 101 8.47 14.43 0.47
C PRO A 101 9.93 14.55 0.02
N VAL A 102 10.58 13.41 -0.22
CA VAL A 102 11.92 13.43 -0.80
C VAL A 102 11.87 14.07 -2.18
N PRO A 103 12.72 15.07 -2.48
CA PRO A 103 12.74 15.74 -3.79
C PRO A 103 12.95 14.76 -4.94
N LEU A 104 12.23 14.94 -6.05
CA LEU A 104 12.30 14.05 -7.21
C LEU A 104 13.70 13.91 -7.79
N ASP A 105 14.48 15.00 -7.82
CA ASP A 105 15.87 15.01 -8.30
C ASP A 105 16.81 14.14 -7.44
N VAL A 106 16.41 13.84 -6.21
CA VAL A 106 17.12 12.91 -5.31
C VAL A 106 16.67 11.46 -5.57
N LEU A 107 15.39 11.25 -5.82
CA LEU A 107 14.81 9.92 -6.05
C LEU A 107 15.13 9.35 -7.42
N LEU A 108 15.33 10.19 -8.43
CA LEU A 108 15.54 9.79 -9.83
C LEU A 108 17.03 9.69 -10.22
N LYS A 109 17.95 9.76 -9.27
CA LYS A 109 19.39 9.51 -9.45
C LYS A 109 19.70 8.03 -9.26
#